data_fe25206270013adaac2bc0eae54a37d9
#
_entry.id   fe25206270013adaac2bc0eae54a37d9
#
_cell.length_a   1.000
_cell.length_b   1.000
_cell.length_c   1.000
_cell.angle_alpha   90.00
_cell.angle_beta   90.00
_cell.angle_gamma   90.00
#
_symmetry.space_group_name_H-M   'P 1'
#
loop_
_entity.id
_entity.type
_entity.pdbx_description
1 polymer ?
#
loop_
_entity_poly.entity_id
_entity_poly.type
_entity_poly.pdbx_seq_one_letter_code
_entity_poly.pdbx_strand_id
1 'polypeptide(L)'
;MVVNLFRMAPPTRTTPNPDPPPPPPPPEAWQAVMAATNANTQLIMQILQERNQGSQGNQGSNQSHFATLNQFLANQPKTFSNCVEAIDADDWLVDICKHFECSNVRPEDFVKFASFQLKDQAAEWFQQYKDSRGGHVITWDEFRQDFKAHHIPQSMVESKRKEFRNLKQGSMSVYDYNKMFQKLARFAKKDVPDEKSMIYQFRGGLREGI
;
A
#
# COMPACT_ATOMS: atom_id res chain seq x y z
N MET A 1 18.84 19.34 70.98
CA MET A 1 18.65 20.38 69.96
C MET A 1 18.27 19.64 68.67
N VAL A 2 16.97 19.54 68.43
CA VAL A 2 16.42 18.75 67.28
C VAL A 2 16.04 19.73 66.20
N VAL A 3 16.72 19.67 65.08
CA VAL A 3 16.44 20.52 63.90
C VAL A 3 15.40 19.84 63.05
N ASN A 4 14.22 20.47 62.97
CA ASN A 4 13.07 20.02 62.21
C ASN A 4 13.24 20.48 60.73
N LEU A 5 13.54 19.59 59.81
CA LEU A 5 13.58 19.86 58.38
C LEU A 5 12.16 19.79 57.80
N PHE A 6 11.53 20.94 57.62
CA PHE A 6 10.32 21.07 56.82
C PHE A 6 10.64 20.78 55.38
N ARG A 7 10.14 19.66 54.85
CA ARG A 7 10.19 19.29 53.42
C ARG A 7 9.03 19.98 52.71
N MET A 8 9.30 21.08 52.01
CA MET A 8 8.32 21.73 51.13
C MET A 8 8.01 20.83 49.92
N ALA A 9 6.74 20.52 49.71
CA ALA A 9 6.25 19.85 48.51
C ALA A 9 6.34 20.82 47.32
N PRO A 10 6.68 20.33 46.12
CA PRO A 10 6.72 21.18 44.90
C PRO A 10 5.31 21.62 44.51
N PRO A 11 5.17 22.80 43.88
CA PRO A 11 3.87 23.31 43.48
C PRO A 11 3.27 22.44 42.36
N THR A 12 2.03 22.05 42.53
CA THR A 12 1.23 21.35 41.52
C THR A 12 1.02 22.22 40.31
N ARG A 13 1.53 21.78 39.17
CA ARG A 13 1.34 22.43 37.86
C ARG A 13 -0.12 22.28 37.47
N THR A 14 -0.90 23.34 37.56
CA THR A 14 -2.27 23.41 37.02
C THR A 14 -2.18 23.36 35.51
N THR A 15 -2.65 22.28 34.89
CA THR A 15 -2.86 22.23 33.45
C THR A 15 -4.00 23.16 33.05
N PRO A 16 -3.84 24.02 32.03
CA PRO A 16 -4.94 24.86 31.55
C PRO A 16 -6.12 23.95 31.13
N ASN A 17 -7.31 24.32 31.53
CA ASN A 17 -8.54 23.69 31.07
C ASN A 17 -8.62 23.82 29.54
N PRO A 18 -8.87 22.74 28.78
CA PRO A 18 -9.03 22.87 27.35
C PRO A 18 -10.18 23.82 27.01
N ASP A 19 -9.95 24.68 26.03
CA ASP A 19 -10.94 25.62 25.57
C ASP A 19 -12.25 24.89 25.20
N PRO A 20 -13.41 25.48 25.51
CA PRO A 20 -14.68 24.89 25.14
C PRO A 20 -14.77 24.72 23.61
N PRO A 21 -15.36 23.63 23.10
CA PRO A 21 -15.51 23.41 21.68
C PRO A 21 -16.25 24.61 21.03
N PRO A 22 -15.89 24.96 19.77
CA PRO A 22 -16.55 26.06 19.09
C PRO A 22 -18.07 25.78 18.96
N PRO A 23 -18.90 26.82 19.00
CA PRO A 23 -20.34 26.69 18.88
C PRO A 23 -20.71 26.03 17.55
N PRO A 24 -21.78 25.23 17.49
CA PRO A 24 -22.23 24.63 16.25
C PRO A 24 -22.57 25.72 15.22
N PRO A 25 -22.32 25.47 13.92
CA PRO A 25 -22.62 26.44 12.87
C PRO A 25 -24.14 26.74 12.82
N PRO A 26 -24.52 27.95 12.43
CA PRO A 26 -25.93 28.34 12.37
C PRO A 26 -26.72 27.44 11.41
N PRO A 27 -28.03 27.27 11.62
CA PRO A 27 -28.88 26.38 10.81
C PRO A 27 -28.80 26.66 9.30
N GLU A 28 -28.59 27.90 8.90
CA GLU A 28 -28.44 28.33 7.51
C GLU A 28 -27.18 27.73 6.85
N ALA A 29 -26.10 27.55 7.60
CA ALA A 29 -24.88 26.91 7.10
C ALA A 29 -25.09 25.43 6.75
N TRP A 30 -25.90 24.73 7.54
CA TRP A 30 -26.27 23.35 7.25
C TRP A 30 -27.19 23.21 6.02
N GLN A 31 -28.08 24.18 5.81
CA GLN A 31 -28.93 24.21 4.61
C GLN A 31 -28.09 24.43 3.34
N ALA A 32 -27.07 25.30 3.39
CA ALA A 32 -26.16 25.51 2.28
C ALA A 32 -25.32 24.26 1.96
N VAL A 33 -24.83 23.57 2.98
CA VAL A 33 -24.09 22.30 2.82
C VAL A 33 -24.98 21.21 2.23
N MET A 34 -26.22 21.07 2.71
CA MET A 34 -27.18 20.11 2.16
C MET A 34 -27.54 20.43 0.71
N ALA A 35 -27.75 21.70 0.36
CA ALA A 35 -28.04 22.11 -1.01
C ALA A 35 -26.85 21.81 -1.94
N ALA A 36 -25.63 22.08 -1.53
CA ALA A 36 -24.41 21.76 -2.28
C ALA A 36 -24.22 20.24 -2.46
N THR A 37 -24.50 19.45 -1.41
CA THR A 37 -24.42 17.99 -1.46
C THR A 37 -25.48 17.41 -2.42
N ASN A 38 -26.69 17.92 -2.40
CA ASN A 38 -27.76 17.50 -3.32
C ASN A 38 -27.43 17.87 -4.78
N ALA A 39 -26.90 19.07 -5.03
CA ALA A 39 -26.47 19.49 -6.37
C ALA A 39 -25.34 18.60 -6.92
N ASN A 40 -24.36 18.26 -6.08
CA ASN A 40 -23.29 17.32 -6.45
C ASN A 40 -23.84 15.91 -6.73
N THR A 41 -24.78 15.43 -5.94
CA THR A 41 -25.41 14.13 -6.14
C THR A 41 -26.20 14.10 -7.46
N GLN A 42 -26.94 15.16 -7.77
CA GLN A 42 -27.66 15.29 -9.04
C GLN A 42 -26.70 15.33 -10.23
N LEU A 43 -25.59 16.06 -10.14
CA LEU A 43 -24.58 16.12 -11.18
C LEU A 43 -23.94 14.74 -11.44
N ILE A 44 -23.64 14.00 -10.38
CA ILE A 44 -23.09 12.64 -10.48
C ILE A 44 -24.12 11.72 -11.14
N MET A 45 -25.40 11.79 -10.76
CA MET A 45 -26.46 11.00 -11.39
C MET A 45 -26.63 11.35 -12.88
N GLN A 46 -26.55 12.62 -13.24
CA GLN A 46 -26.63 13.07 -14.64
C GLN A 46 -25.46 12.53 -15.46
N ILE A 47 -24.23 12.62 -14.96
CA ILE A 47 -23.03 12.06 -15.61
C ILE A 47 -23.17 10.54 -15.79
N LEU A 48 -23.67 9.83 -14.79
CA LEU A 48 -23.91 8.39 -14.86
C LEU A 48 -24.99 8.04 -15.89
N GLN A 49 -26.04 8.87 -16.01
CA GLN A 49 -27.15 8.68 -16.94
C GLN A 49 -26.72 8.96 -18.39
N GLU A 50 -25.93 10.02 -18.62
CA GLU A 50 -25.34 10.32 -19.94
C GLU A 50 -24.38 9.21 -20.40
N ARG A 51 -23.54 8.66 -19.48
CA ARG A 51 -22.71 7.48 -19.79
C ARG A 51 -23.52 6.24 -20.13
N ASN A 52 -24.67 6.04 -19.49
CA ASN A 52 -25.51 4.87 -19.75
C ASN A 52 -26.29 4.99 -21.08
N GLN A 53 -26.64 6.19 -21.52
CA GLN A 53 -27.30 6.43 -22.80
C GLN A 53 -26.31 6.34 -23.99
N GLY A 54 -25.01 6.61 -23.78
CA GLY A 54 -23.96 6.43 -24.79
C GLY A 54 -23.58 4.97 -25.05
N SER A 55 -24.00 4.03 -24.18
CA SER A 55 -23.65 2.61 -24.29
C SER A 55 -24.64 1.74 -25.08
N GLN A 56 -25.75 2.28 -25.59
CA GLN A 56 -26.76 1.50 -26.31
C GLN A 56 -26.60 1.46 -27.84
N GLY A 57 -25.49 1.88 -28.37
CA GLY A 57 -25.31 1.92 -29.83
C GLY A 57 -23.94 1.44 -30.31
N ASN A 58 -23.58 0.18 -30.10
CA ASN A 58 -22.77 -0.57 -31.08
C ASN A 58 -22.60 -2.05 -30.69
N GLN A 59 -23.47 -2.93 -31.18
CA GLN A 59 -23.19 -4.36 -31.28
C GLN A 59 -22.31 -4.56 -32.52
N GLY A 60 -21.07 -4.91 -32.32
CA GLY A 60 -20.25 -5.43 -33.42
C GLY A 60 -18.84 -4.84 -33.53
N SER A 61 -18.01 -5.03 -32.53
CA SER A 61 -16.57 -5.12 -32.71
C SER A 61 -15.96 -5.87 -31.52
N ASN A 62 -14.98 -6.72 -31.79
CA ASN A 62 -14.15 -7.45 -30.85
C ASN A 62 -13.35 -6.47 -29.94
N GLN A 63 -14.04 -5.66 -29.15
CA GLN A 63 -13.41 -4.80 -28.16
C GLN A 63 -13.08 -5.69 -26.96
N SER A 64 -11.79 -5.95 -26.76
CA SER A 64 -11.27 -6.48 -25.50
C SER A 64 -11.90 -5.68 -24.34
N HIS A 65 -12.77 -6.36 -23.58
CA HIS A 65 -13.58 -5.73 -22.54
C HIS A 65 -12.67 -5.48 -21.33
N PHE A 66 -12.01 -4.33 -21.32
CA PHE A 66 -11.16 -3.92 -20.19
C PHE A 66 -12.00 -3.59 -18.97
N ALA A 67 -11.52 -3.95 -17.80
CA ALA A 67 -12.20 -3.70 -16.53
C ALA A 67 -12.33 -2.21 -16.23
N THR A 68 -13.50 -1.81 -15.75
CA THR A 68 -13.69 -0.53 -15.08
C THR A 68 -13.11 -0.60 -13.66
N LEU A 69 -12.84 0.55 -13.04
CA LEU A 69 -12.39 0.62 -11.64
C LEU A 69 -13.35 -0.13 -10.69
N ASN A 70 -14.67 0.00 -10.89
CA ASN A 70 -15.66 -0.66 -10.03
C ASN A 70 -15.58 -2.20 -10.15
N GLN A 71 -15.36 -2.73 -11.35
CA GLN A 71 -15.17 -4.17 -11.55
C GLN A 71 -13.87 -4.66 -10.91
N PHE A 72 -12.80 -3.89 -11.01
CA PHE A 72 -11.54 -4.19 -10.33
C PHE A 72 -11.72 -4.20 -8.80
N LEU A 73 -12.37 -3.19 -8.23
CA LEU A 73 -12.62 -3.10 -6.79
C LEU A 73 -13.55 -4.20 -6.27
N ALA A 74 -14.49 -4.68 -7.10
CA ALA A 74 -15.37 -5.80 -6.74
C ALA A 74 -14.61 -7.10 -6.47
N ASN A 75 -13.41 -7.27 -7.06
CA ASN A 75 -12.52 -8.40 -6.81
C ASN A 75 -11.72 -8.26 -5.49
N GLN A 76 -11.98 -7.22 -4.71
CA GLN A 76 -11.39 -6.97 -3.38
C GLN A 76 -9.86 -7.08 -3.36
N PRO A 77 -9.12 -6.36 -4.24
CA PRO A 77 -7.67 -6.36 -4.19
C PRO A 77 -7.20 -5.81 -2.84
N LYS A 78 -6.09 -6.36 -2.32
CA LYS A 78 -5.56 -5.96 -1.02
C LYS A 78 -5.17 -4.49 -1.01
N THR A 79 -5.48 -3.82 0.09
CA THR A 79 -5.00 -2.47 0.37
C THR A 79 -3.59 -2.50 0.96
N PHE A 80 -2.86 -1.39 0.80
CA PHE A 80 -1.56 -1.17 1.39
C PHE A 80 -1.53 0.17 2.11
N SER A 81 -1.23 0.18 3.40
CA SER A 81 -1.14 1.40 4.21
C SER A 81 0.28 1.73 4.65
N ASN A 82 1.01 0.71 5.07
CA ASN A 82 2.40 0.78 5.48
C ASN A 82 2.99 -0.62 5.47
N CYS A 83 4.31 -0.75 5.43
CA CYS A 83 4.97 -2.04 5.61
C CYS A 83 5.77 -2.05 6.92
N VAL A 84 5.62 -3.12 7.68
CA VAL A 84 6.49 -3.44 8.81
C VAL A 84 7.74 -4.14 8.30
N GLU A 85 7.57 -4.95 7.25
CA GLU A 85 8.66 -5.68 6.59
C GLU A 85 8.73 -5.40 5.09
N ALA A 86 9.94 -5.44 4.52
CA ALA A 86 10.17 -5.30 3.08
C ALA A 86 9.34 -6.30 2.24
N ILE A 87 9.07 -7.49 2.81
CA ILE A 87 8.29 -8.54 2.16
C ILE A 87 6.85 -8.07 1.91
N ASP A 88 6.24 -7.32 2.83
CA ASP A 88 4.84 -6.89 2.73
C ASP A 88 4.62 -5.99 1.51
N ALA A 89 5.53 -5.04 1.27
CA ALA A 89 5.47 -4.14 0.13
C ALA A 89 5.69 -4.87 -1.20
N ASP A 90 6.65 -5.81 -1.24
CA ASP A 90 6.93 -6.59 -2.44
C ASP A 90 5.79 -7.58 -2.74
N ASP A 91 5.23 -8.23 -1.71
CA ASP A 91 4.07 -9.13 -1.84
C ASP A 91 2.83 -8.37 -2.34
N TRP A 92 2.60 -7.13 -1.85
CA TRP A 92 1.50 -6.31 -2.33
C TRP A 92 1.65 -5.96 -3.81
N LEU A 93 2.85 -5.58 -4.27
CA LEU A 93 3.11 -5.32 -5.69
C LEU A 93 2.86 -6.54 -6.58
N VAL A 94 3.23 -7.73 -6.10
CA VAL A 94 2.96 -8.98 -6.82
C VAL A 94 1.45 -9.26 -6.88
N ASP A 95 0.76 -9.06 -5.77
CA ASP A 95 -0.68 -9.33 -5.65
C ASP A 95 -1.50 -8.39 -6.54
N ILE A 96 -1.19 -7.09 -6.53
CA ILE A 96 -1.89 -6.11 -7.35
C ILE A 96 -1.70 -6.36 -8.85
N CYS A 97 -0.50 -6.81 -9.28
CA CYS A 97 -0.27 -7.20 -10.67
C CYS A 97 -1.16 -8.37 -11.09
N LYS A 98 -1.32 -9.39 -10.23
CA LYS A 98 -2.22 -10.51 -10.51
C LYS A 98 -3.68 -10.05 -10.63
N HIS A 99 -4.11 -9.11 -9.80
CA HIS A 99 -5.44 -8.52 -9.91
C HIS A 99 -5.63 -7.75 -11.22
N PHE A 100 -4.61 -7.05 -11.72
CA PHE A 100 -4.66 -6.39 -13.03
C PHE A 100 -4.85 -7.39 -14.17
N GLU A 101 -4.07 -8.49 -14.15
CA GLU A 101 -4.17 -9.56 -15.15
C GLU A 101 -5.54 -10.25 -15.10
N CYS A 102 -5.96 -10.70 -13.91
CA CYS A 102 -7.25 -11.41 -13.73
C CYS A 102 -8.45 -10.54 -14.07
N SER A 103 -8.37 -9.24 -13.84
CA SER A 103 -9.46 -8.30 -14.12
C SER A 103 -9.38 -7.69 -15.53
N ASN A 104 -8.37 -8.03 -16.34
CA ASN A 104 -8.14 -7.44 -17.65
C ASN A 104 -8.09 -5.90 -17.60
N VAL A 105 -7.28 -5.34 -16.69
CA VAL A 105 -7.08 -3.88 -16.56
C VAL A 105 -6.14 -3.39 -17.66
N ARG A 106 -6.42 -2.23 -18.25
CA ARG A 106 -5.53 -1.62 -19.24
C ARG A 106 -4.23 -1.15 -18.59
N PRO A 107 -3.07 -1.33 -19.24
CA PRO A 107 -1.78 -0.91 -18.70
C PRO A 107 -1.72 0.57 -18.29
N GLU A 108 -2.37 1.45 -19.03
CA GLU A 108 -2.47 2.88 -18.73
C GLU A 108 -3.27 3.20 -17.47
N ASP A 109 -4.12 2.28 -17.00
CA ASP A 109 -4.93 2.44 -15.79
C ASP A 109 -4.27 1.80 -14.55
N PHE A 110 -3.15 1.07 -14.68
CA PHE A 110 -2.51 0.35 -13.56
C PHE A 110 -2.19 1.26 -12.37
N VAL A 111 -1.51 2.38 -12.63
CA VAL A 111 -1.15 3.34 -11.56
C VAL A 111 -2.39 3.92 -10.89
N LYS A 112 -3.39 4.28 -11.69
CA LYS A 112 -4.67 4.78 -11.19
C LYS A 112 -5.35 3.75 -10.28
N PHE A 113 -5.48 2.50 -10.73
CA PHE A 113 -6.18 1.46 -9.95
C PHE A 113 -5.39 1.06 -8.72
N ALA A 114 -4.05 0.96 -8.81
CA ALA A 114 -3.18 0.74 -7.65
C ALA A 114 -3.35 1.84 -6.60
N SER A 115 -3.42 3.11 -7.02
CA SER A 115 -3.52 4.23 -6.09
C SER A 115 -4.78 4.18 -5.23
N PHE A 116 -5.88 3.62 -5.71
CA PHE A 116 -7.09 3.40 -4.91
C PHE A 116 -6.91 2.36 -3.80
N GLN A 117 -5.89 1.50 -3.91
CA GLN A 117 -5.57 0.49 -2.90
C GLN A 117 -4.55 0.99 -1.87
N LEU A 118 -3.97 2.18 -2.06
CA LEU A 118 -3.12 2.81 -1.07
C LEU A 118 -3.99 3.49 0.01
N LYS A 119 -3.63 3.30 1.28
CA LYS A 119 -4.32 3.86 2.44
C LYS A 119 -3.32 4.57 3.36
N ASP A 120 -3.83 5.43 4.21
CA ASP A 120 -3.08 6.12 5.25
C ASP A 120 -1.75 6.71 4.72
N GLN A 121 -0.64 6.39 5.34
CA GLN A 121 0.70 6.90 4.98
C GLN A 121 1.09 6.60 3.53
N ALA A 122 0.69 5.45 2.99
CA ALA A 122 0.99 5.12 1.59
C ALA A 122 0.19 5.99 0.61
N ALA A 123 -1.05 6.35 0.95
CA ALA A 123 -1.85 7.29 0.15
C ALA A 123 -1.26 8.72 0.22
N GLU A 124 -0.81 9.16 1.39
CA GLU A 124 -0.13 10.45 1.56
C GLU A 124 1.16 10.51 0.75
N TRP A 125 1.99 9.47 0.82
CA TRP A 125 3.19 9.35 -0.01
C TRP A 125 2.85 9.47 -1.50
N PHE A 126 1.84 8.74 -1.97
CA PHE A 126 1.48 8.76 -3.39
C PHE A 126 1.01 10.14 -3.85
N GLN A 127 0.27 10.86 -3.01
CA GLN A 127 -0.14 12.23 -3.33
C GLN A 127 1.07 13.15 -3.47
N GLN A 128 2.00 13.13 -2.51
CA GLN A 128 3.25 13.91 -2.58
C GLN A 128 4.10 13.52 -3.79
N TYR A 129 4.21 12.22 -4.07
CA TYR A 129 4.92 11.71 -5.24
C TYR A 129 4.33 12.24 -6.53
N LYS A 130 3.01 12.17 -6.68
CA LYS A 130 2.28 12.69 -7.85
C LYS A 130 2.50 14.19 -8.01
N ASP A 131 2.40 14.96 -6.93
CA ASP A 131 2.57 16.40 -6.94
C ASP A 131 4.01 16.81 -7.35
N SER A 132 5.02 16.04 -6.90
CA SER A 132 6.43 16.25 -7.27
C SER A 132 6.71 16.03 -8.75
N ARG A 133 5.85 15.30 -9.47
CA ARG A 133 6.00 14.99 -10.90
C ARG A 133 5.45 16.08 -11.83
N GLY A 134 4.86 17.15 -11.31
CA GLY A 134 4.46 18.33 -12.10
C GLY A 134 3.51 18.03 -13.26
N GLY A 135 2.62 17.03 -13.14
CA GLY A 135 1.68 16.65 -14.21
C GLY A 135 2.21 15.58 -15.18
N HIS A 136 3.44 15.08 -14.98
CA HIS A 136 3.94 13.92 -15.75
C HIS A 136 3.06 12.70 -15.53
N VAL A 137 2.75 11.99 -16.61
CA VAL A 137 1.99 10.72 -16.55
C VAL A 137 2.93 9.62 -16.03
N ILE A 138 2.69 9.22 -14.79
CA ILE A 138 3.50 8.19 -14.12
C ILE A 138 3.21 6.83 -14.77
N THR A 139 4.24 6.18 -15.30
CA THR A 139 4.16 4.82 -15.82
C THR A 139 4.14 3.79 -14.69
N TRP A 140 3.65 2.57 -14.99
CA TRP A 140 3.65 1.49 -13.99
C TRP A 140 5.05 1.11 -13.52
N ASP A 141 6.05 1.17 -14.41
CA ASP A 141 7.44 0.86 -14.05
C ASP A 141 8.05 1.91 -13.12
N GLU A 142 7.83 3.20 -13.41
CA GLU A 142 8.22 4.30 -12.52
C GLU A 142 7.54 4.16 -11.15
N PHE A 143 6.22 3.93 -11.14
CA PHE A 143 5.49 3.72 -9.89
C PHE A 143 6.09 2.57 -9.06
N ARG A 144 6.34 1.41 -9.67
CA ARG A 144 6.92 0.26 -8.96
C ARG A 144 8.31 0.54 -8.42
N GLN A 145 9.13 1.24 -9.20
CA GLN A 145 10.50 1.59 -8.80
C GLN A 145 10.48 2.53 -7.59
N ASP A 146 9.70 3.61 -7.67
CA ASP A 146 9.66 4.63 -6.62
C ASP A 146 8.90 4.15 -5.37
N PHE A 147 7.85 3.33 -5.54
CA PHE A 147 7.19 2.65 -4.45
C PHE A 147 8.16 1.75 -3.67
N LYS A 148 8.96 0.94 -4.37
CA LYS A 148 9.99 0.11 -3.73
C LYS A 148 11.07 0.96 -3.06
N ALA A 149 11.54 2.00 -3.71
CA ALA A 149 12.56 2.88 -3.14
C ALA A 149 12.11 3.55 -1.84
N HIS A 150 10.82 3.90 -1.75
CA HIS A 150 10.25 4.53 -0.55
C HIS A 150 9.91 3.53 0.55
N HIS A 151 9.17 2.45 0.21
CA HIS A 151 8.63 1.53 1.20
C HIS A 151 9.57 0.38 1.55
N ILE A 152 10.62 0.14 0.75
CA ILE A 152 11.64 -0.90 1.00
C ILE A 152 13.03 -0.26 1.09
N PRO A 153 13.36 0.42 2.20
CA PRO A 153 14.67 1.03 2.39
C PRO A 153 15.81 0.03 2.23
N GLN A 154 16.96 0.50 1.77
CA GLN A 154 18.14 -0.36 1.53
C GLN A 154 18.54 -1.13 2.78
N SER A 155 18.37 -0.57 3.97
CA SER A 155 18.63 -1.24 5.25
C SER A 155 17.76 -2.49 5.44
N MET A 156 16.49 -2.43 5.06
CA MET A 156 15.60 -3.60 5.08
C MET A 156 16.04 -4.66 4.07
N VAL A 157 16.42 -4.24 2.85
CA VAL A 157 16.94 -5.17 1.83
C VAL A 157 18.19 -5.90 2.34
N GLU A 158 19.13 -5.18 2.95
CA GLU A 158 20.34 -5.78 3.50
C GLU A 158 20.06 -6.72 4.68
N SER A 159 19.09 -6.38 5.53
CA SER A 159 18.60 -7.27 6.59
C SER A 159 18.08 -8.59 6.01
N LYS A 160 17.21 -8.52 4.99
CA LYS A 160 16.65 -9.72 4.34
C LYS A 160 17.71 -10.53 3.58
N ARG A 161 18.70 -9.87 2.99
CA ARG A 161 19.86 -10.54 2.40
C ARG A 161 20.68 -11.29 3.46
N LYS A 162 20.90 -10.68 4.63
CA LYS A 162 21.57 -11.35 5.75
C LYS A 162 20.79 -12.56 6.25
N GLU A 163 19.46 -12.42 6.38
CA GLU A 163 18.57 -13.52 6.74
C GLU A 163 18.67 -14.65 5.70
N PHE A 164 18.66 -14.34 4.41
CA PHE A 164 18.81 -15.31 3.33
C PHE A 164 20.11 -16.10 3.42
N ARG A 165 21.25 -15.41 3.57
CA ARG A 165 22.57 -16.06 3.68
C ARG A 165 22.67 -16.99 4.89
N ASN A 166 21.99 -16.66 5.98
CA ASN A 166 22.01 -17.42 7.23
C ASN A 166 20.87 -18.42 7.36
N LEU A 167 19.97 -18.51 6.36
CA LEU A 167 18.81 -19.37 6.43
C LEU A 167 19.21 -20.83 6.50
N LYS A 168 18.75 -21.51 7.53
CA LYS A 168 18.92 -22.96 7.75
C LYS A 168 17.55 -23.59 8.01
N GLN A 169 17.38 -24.81 7.56
CA GLN A 169 16.14 -25.56 7.78
C GLN A 169 15.85 -25.75 9.28
N GLY A 170 16.87 -26.08 10.06
CA GLY A 170 16.71 -26.32 11.52
C GLY A 170 15.58 -27.30 11.80
N SER A 171 14.59 -26.88 12.60
CA SER A 171 13.40 -27.67 12.94
C SER A 171 12.25 -27.55 11.94
N MET A 172 12.37 -26.69 10.90
CA MET A 172 11.31 -26.50 9.90
C MET A 172 11.11 -27.74 9.03
N SER A 173 9.90 -27.92 8.50
CA SER A 173 9.67 -28.84 7.41
C SER A 173 10.42 -28.36 6.15
N VAL A 174 10.74 -29.28 5.22
CA VAL A 174 11.33 -28.92 3.93
C VAL A 174 10.43 -27.92 3.17
N TYR A 175 9.12 -28.08 3.29
CA TYR A 175 8.14 -27.18 2.69
C TYR A 175 8.24 -25.76 3.25
N ASP A 176 8.28 -25.60 4.57
CA ASP A 176 8.39 -24.28 5.21
C ASP A 176 9.74 -23.64 4.94
N TYR A 177 10.82 -24.42 4.96
CA TYR A 177 12.15 -23.96 4.56
C TYR A 177 12.15 -23.45 3.13
N ASN A 178 11.60 -24.19 2.18
CA ASN A 178 11.49 -23.78 0.77
C ASN A 178 10.67 -22.48 0.64
N LYS A 179 9.54 -22.38 1.33
CA LYS A 179 8.70 -21.19 1.32
C LYS A 179 9.46 -19.95 1.82
N MET A 180 10.22 -20.09 2.91
CA MET A 180 11.04 -19.00 3.46
C MET A 180 12.20 -18.66 2.52
N PHE A 181 12.88 -19.69 1.97
CA PHE A 181 13.95 -19.52 1.00
C PHE A 181 13.50 -18.72 -0.22
N GLN A 182 12.39 -19.08 -0.84
CA GLN A 182 11.83 -18.39 -2.00
C GLN A 182 11.47 -16.92 -1.68
N LYS A 183 10.91 -16.68 -0.50
CA LYS A 183 10.59 -15.31 -0.05
C LYS A 183 11.84 -14.43 0.09
N LEU A 184 12.89 -14.94 0.71
CA LEU A 184 14.11 -14.19 0.95
C LEU A 184 14.97 -14.04 -0.30
N ALA A 185 14.99 -15.04 -1.19
CA ALA A 185 15.74 -15.03 -2.45
C ALA A 185 15.42 -13.81 -3.33
N ARG A 186 14.19 -13.29 -3.27
CA ARG A 186 13.78 -12.08 -4.01
C ARG A 186 14.64 -10.85 -3.69
N PHE A 187 15.12 -10.74 -2.46
CA PHE A 187 15.99 -9.65 -2.00
C PHE A 187 17.48 -9.93 -2.22
N ALA A 188 17.82 -11.19 -2.48
CA ALA A 188 19.19 -11.69 -2.54
C ALA A 188 19.68 -11.99 -3.97
N LYS A 189 19.11 -11.35 -5.01
CA LYS A 189 19.48 -11.57 -6.41
C LYS A 189 20.99 -11.39 -6.70
N LYS A 190 21.66 -10.54 -5.92
CA LYS A 190 23.12 -10.36 -6.02
C LYS A 190 23.91 -11.51 -5.41
N ASP A 191 23.32 -12.24 -4.46
CA ASP A 191 23.97 -13.38 -3.77
C ASP A 191 23.75 -14.69 -4.55
N VAL A 192 22.64 -14.78 -5.28
CA VAL A 192 22.25 -15.94 -6.11
C VAL A 192 21.85 -15.47 -7.51
N PRO A 193 22.82 -15.07 -8.35
CA PRO A 193 22.57 -14.50 -9.67
C PRO A 193 22.03 -15.53 -10.68
N ASP A 194 22.25 -16.80 -10.43
CA ASP A 194 21.89 -17.91 -11.32
C ASP A 194 21.29 -19.11 -10.57
N GLU A 195 20.75 -20.05 -11.32
CA GLU A 195 20.11 -21.24 -10.78
C GLU A 195 21.09 -22.14 -10.00
N LYS A 196 22.34 -22.24 -10.44
CA LYS A 196 23.35 -23.05 -9.75
C LYS A 196 23.65 -22.50 -8.35
N SER A 197 23.85 -21.20 -8.26
CA SER A 197 24.02 -20.50 -6.98
C SER A 197 22.80 -20.67 -6.07
N MET A 198 21.59 -20.60 -6.64
CA MET A 198 20.35 -20.82 -5.93
C MET A 198 20.27 -22.25 -5.35
N ILE A 199 20.55 -23.27 -6.17
CA ILE A 199 20.57 -24.67 -5.74
C ILE A 199 21.64 -24.90 -4.66
N TYR A 200 22.83 -24.34 -4.86
CA TYR A 200 23.92 -24.48 -3.88
C TYR A 200 23.53 -23.90 -2.52
N GLN A 201 22.98 -22.67 -2.50
CA GLN A 201 22.54 -22.02 -1.29
C GLN A 201 21.38 -22.78 -0.60
N PHE A 202 20.42 -23.29 -1.40
CA PHE A 202 19.31 -24.09 -0.88
C PHE A 202 19.79 -25.36 -0.20
N ARG A 203 20.66 -26.14 -0.88
CA ARG A 203 21.20 -27.40 -0.34
C ARG A 203 22.06 -27.17 0.90
N GLY A 204 22.86 -26.10 0.91
CA GLY A 204 23.71 -25.75 2.05
C GLY A 204 22.92 -25.33 3.30
N GLY A 205 21.64 -25.01 3.17
CA GLY A 205 20.77 -24.70 4.28
C GLY A 205 19.91 -25.87 4.77
N LEU A 206 19.84 -26.97 4.02
CA LEU A 206 19.11 -28.17 4.46
C LEU A 206 19.80 -28.83 5.64
N ARG A 207 19.02 -29.53 6.44
CA ARG A 207 19.53 -30.36 7.53
C ARG A 207 20.26 -31.59 6.94
N GLU A 208 21.42 -31.93 7.50
CA GLU A 208 22.16 -33.13 7.12
C GLU A 208 21.28 -34.38 7.40
N GLY A 209 21.21 -35.30 6.42
CA GLY A 209 20.49 -36.55 6.54
C GLY A 209 19.14 -36.64 5.82
N ILE A 210 18.88 -35.74 4.83
CA ILE A 210 17.79 -35.89 3.85
C ILE A 210 18.38 -36.16 2.47
#